data_d24c6a4679031938f470aa5516088c4e
#
_entry.id   d24c6a4679031938f470aa5516088c4e
#
_cell.length_a   1.000
_cell.length_b   1.000
_cell.length_c   1.000
_cell.angle_alpha   90.00
_cell.angle_beta   90.00
_cell.angle_gamma   90.00
#
_symmetry.space_group_name_H-M   'P 1'
#
loop_
_entity.id
_entity.type
_entity.pdbx_description
1 polymer ?
#
loop_
_entity_poly.entity_id
_entity_poly.type
_entity_poly.pdbx_seq_one_letter_code
_entity_poly.pdbx_strand_id
1 'polypeptide(L)'
;MKTKKLYSAVLVIALLALNGCGEKQETQHVSLPSQSLTASSPQTESETQALSKDSISENIIIEETVCEPIMESMDWSSYFDGLNGSAVIYNPGENSYQIYNQELASTQRSPCSTFKIISSLIGLEKGIIVPEDSVRPWSGEIFWNPDWNQDINFEDAFRASCVWYFRQVIDEIGADTIQKELNRLEYGNCDISDWEGKLNTNNSNRALTGFWIESSLKLSPKEQTEVMERIFGNQSGYSKETLEELKNVMLVSEEKETGLSVYGKTGMGKEEGITVDCWFTGF
;
A
#
# COMPACT_ATOMS: atom_id res chain seq x y z
N MET A 1 24.42 30.92 -19.73
CA MET A 1 24.50 29.64 -19.00
C MET A 1 23.08 29.21 -18.69
N LYS A 2 22.54 28.19 -19.42
CA LYS A 2 21.21 27.65 -19.12
C LYS A 2 21.36 26.64 -17.95
N THR A 3 20.90 27.01 -16.79
CA THR A 3 20.77 26.08 -15.63
C THR A 3 19.76 25.00 -16.02
N LYS A 4 20.22 23.77 -16.22
CA LYS A 4 19.36 22.60 -16.33
C LYS A 4 18.70 22.40 -14.96
N LYS A 5 17.40 22.69 -14.84
CA LYS A 5 16.62 22.29 -13.69
C LYS A 5 16.59 20.77 -13.65
N LEU A 6 17.08 20.18 -12.58
CA LEU A 6 17.04 18.74 -12.33
C LEU A 6 15.59 18.38 -11.97
N TYR A 7 14.99 17.49 -12.73
CA TYR A 7 13.67 16.95 -12.43
C TYR A 7 13.85 15.72 -11.53
N SER A 8 13.13 15.67 -10.42
CA SER A 8 13.06 14.48 -9.58
C SER A 8 11.86 13.64 -10.02
N ALA A 9 12.11 12.46 -10.56
CA ALA A 9 11.08 11.46 -10.78
C ALA A 9 11.17 10.45 -9.62
N VAL A 10 10.07 10.25 -8.91
CA VAL A 10 9.94 9.21 -7.90
C VAL A 10 9.14 8.07 -8.52
N LEU A 11 9.81 6.96 -8.79
CA LEU A 11 9.17 5.72 -9.23
C LEU A 11 9.13 4.78 -8.02
N VAL A 12 7.94 4.46 -7.56
CA VAL A 12 7.72 3.48 -6.51
C VAL A 12 7.19 2.22 -7.16
N ILE A 13 7.90 1.12 -7.01
CA ILE A 13 7.43 -0.21 -7.39
C ILE A 13 7.30 -0.99 -6.07
N ALA A 14 6.07 -1.23 -5.63
CA ALA A 14 5.79 -2.15 -4.56
C ALA A 14 5.39 -3.48 -5.19
N LEU A 15 6.23 -4.50 -5.07
CA LEU A 15 5.95 -5.85 -5.53
C LEU A 15 5.75 -6.75 -4.31
N LEU A 16 4.53 -7.25 -4.14
CA LEU A 16 4.25 -8.34 -3.21
C LEU A 16 4.58 -9.66 -3.89
N ALA A 17 5.70 -10.29 -3.53
CA ALA A 17 6.03 -11.63 -3.99
C ALA A 17 5.30 -12.67 -3.13
N LEU A 18 4.18 -13.18 -3.62
CA LEU A 18 3.52 -14.36 -3.05
C LEU A 18 4.29 -15.61 -3.50
N ASN A 19 5.29 -16.05 -2.73
CA ASN A 19 5.93 -17.35 -2.92
C ASN A 19 5.13 -18.44 -2.22
N GLY A 20 4.16 -19.01 -2.96
CA GLY A 20 3.57 -20.29 -2.66
C GLY A 20 4.25 -21.35 -3.54
N CYS A 21 5.40 -21.89 -3.15
CA CYS A 21 5.94 -23.09 -3.78
C CYS A 21 6.41 -24.07 -2.72
N GLY A 22 5.57 -25.07 -2.46
CA GLY A 22 5.93 -26.22 -1.66
C GLY A 22 6.80 -27.16 -2.48
N GLU A 23 8.09 -27.19 -2.28
CA GLU A 23 8.97 -28.26 -2.72
C GLU A 23 9.20 -29.24 -1.57
N LYS A 24 8.80 -30.49 -1.80
CA LYS A 24 9.07 -31.61 -0.91
C LYS A 24 10.56 -31.94 -1.01
N GLN A 25 11.32 -31.64 0.03
CA GLN A 25 12.62 -32.28 0.23
C GLN A 25 12.46 -33.56 1.02
N GLU A 26 12.85 -34.66 0.40
CA GLU A 26 13.07 -35.94 1.05
C GLU A 26 14.18 -35.83 2.10
N THR A 27 13.84 -36.02 3.34
CA THR A 27 14.83 -36.16 4.42
C THR A 27 15.28 -37.63 4.49
N GLN A 28 16.54 -37.85 4.22
CA GLN A 28 17.23 -39.12 4.50
C GLN A 28 17.33 -39.35 6.00
N HIS A 29 16.86 -40.50 6.42
CA HIS A 29 17.03 -41.06 7.76
C HIS A 29 18.51 -41.33 8.05
N VAL A 30 19.04 -40.68 9.10
CA VAL A 30 20.25 -41.16 9.76
C VAL A 30 19.86 -41.63 11.16
N SER A 31 19.95 -42.93 11.36
CA SER A 31 19.74 -43.63 12.64
C SER A 31 20.97 -43.47 13.52
N LEU A 32 20.78 -43.14 14.78
CA LEU A 32 21.78 -43.33 15.84
C LEU A 32 21.13 -43.99 17.05
N PRO A 33 21.87 -44.82 17.82
CA PRO A 33 21.31 -45.96 18.55
C PRO A 33 20.89 -45.63 19.99
N SER A 34 19.90 -46.41 20.40
CA SER A 34 19.36 -46.50 21.77
C SER A 34 20.40 -46.96 22.77
N GLN A 35 20.48 -46.33 23.92
CA GLN A 35 20.96 -46.96 25.16
C GLN A 35 19.89 -46.83 26.23
N SER A 36 19.43 -48.00 26.61
CA SER A 36 18.57 -48.26 27.76
C SER A 36 19.40 -48.28 29.05
N LEU A 37 18.91 -47.67 30.11
CA LEU A 37 19.26 -48.09 31.47
C LEU A 37 18.00 -48.01 32.38
N THR A 38 17.82 -49.10 33.04
CA THR A 38 16.70 -49.55 33.86
C THR A 38 16.72 -48.99 35.29
N ALA A 39 15.51 -48.80 35.79
CA ALA A 39 14.95 -49.12 37.13
C ALA A 39 15.58 -48.60 38.44
N SER A 40 14.80 -47.98 39.28
CA SER A 40 14.15 -48.60 40.45
C SER A 40 13.46 -47.51 41.31
N SER A 41 12.23 -47.81 41.66
CA SER A 41 11.49 -47.22 42.81
C SER A 41 12.01 -47.71 44.12
N PRO A 42 11.76 -47.01 45.26
CA PRO A 42 10.71 -47.46 46.15
C PRO A 42 9.80 -46.37 46.73
N GLN A 43 8.62 -46.80 47.06
CA GLN A 43 7.55 -46.14 47.81
C GLN A 43 7.99 -45.78 49.25
N THR A 44 7.44 -44.70 49.81
CA THR A 44 6.89 -44.72 51.20
C THR A 44 5.92 -43.53 51.41
N GLU A 45 4.93 -43.77 52.16
CA GLU A 45 3.67 -43.15 52.46
C GLU A 45 3.66 -41.75 53.09
N SER A 46 2.57 -41.02 52.76
CA SER A 46 1.64 -40.33 53.67
C SER A 46 2.15 -39.24 54.62
N GLU A 47 1.63 -38.02 54.32
CA GLU A 47 0.90 -37.26 55.35
C GLU A 47 0.14 -36.09 54.76
N THR A 48 -1.12 -36.01 55.14
CA THR A 48 -2.13 -35.04 54.77
C THR A 48 -1.92 -33.73 55.51
N GLN A 49 -1.78 -32.61 54.83
CA GLN A 49 -2.16 -31.30 55.39
C GLN A 49 -2.71 -30.40 54.28
N ALA A 50 -3.98 -30.03 54.49
CA ALA A 50 -4.67 -29.03 53.67
C ALA A 50 -4.14 -27.63 53.97
N LEU A 51 -3.74 -26.90 52.95
CA LEU A 51 -3.60 -25.44 52.98
C LEU A 51 -4.02 -24.85 51.65
N SER A 52 -4.89 -23.89 51.78
CA SER A 52 -5.53 -22.94 50.86
C SER A 52 -4.92 -22.77 49.46
N LYS A 53 -5.85 -22.84 48.50
CA LYS A 53 -5.71 -22.39 47.13
C LYS A 53 -5.56 -20.85 47.08
N ASP A 54 -4.38 -20.35 46.84
CA ASP A 54 -4.16 -19.10 46.17
C ASP A 54 -3.66 -19.41 44.73
N SER A 55 -4.59 -19.31 43.79
CA SER A 55 -4.29 -19.41 42.37
C SER A 55 -3.59 -18.10 41.91
N ILE A 56 -2.29 -18.12 41.90
CA ILE A 56 -1.51 -17.12 41.18
C ILE A 56 -1.65 -17.48 39.71
N SER A 57 -2.50 -16.74 39.01
CA SER A 57 -2.51 -16.70 37.55
C SER A 57 -1.23 -15.98 37.09
N GLU A 58 -0.19 -16.74 36.77
CA GLU A 58 0.91 -16.20 35.99
C GLU A 58 0.37 -15.82 34.60
N ASN A 59 0.11 -14.52 34.40
CA ASN A 59 -0.05 -13.96 33.09
C ASN A 59 1.31 -14.09 32.39
N ILE A 60 1.46 -15.10 31.55
CA ILE A 60 2.54 -15.17 30.59
C ILE A 60 2.23 -14.07 29.57
N ILE A 61 2.85 -12.89 29.72
CA ILE A 61 2.92 -11.88 28.69
C ILE A 61 3.88 -12.47 27.65
N ILE A 62 3.32 -13.03 26.58
CA ILE A 62 4.09 -13.34 25.39
C ILE A 62 4.39 -11.97 24.78
N GLU A 63 5.58 -11.40 25.04
CA GLU A 63 6.10 -10.33 24.24
C GLU A 63 6.27 -10.87 22.82
N GLU A 64 5.37 -10.48 21.91
CA GLU A 64 5.63 -10.65 20.48
C GLU A 64 6.93 -9.91 20.19
N THR A 65 7.99 -10.63 19.98
CA THR A 65 9.24 -10.08 19.47
C THR A 65 8.97 -9.56 18.05
N VAL A 66 8.69 -8.26 17.92
CA VAL A 66 8.62 -7.57 16.64
C VAL A 66 10.00 -7.71 16.01
N CYS A 67 10.10 -8.57 15.00
CA CYS A 67 11.34 -8.75 14.26
C CYS A 67 11.53 -7.51 13.37
N GLU A 68 12.59 -6.75 13.61
CA GLU A 68 12.93 -5.61 12.75
C GLU A 68 13.08 -6.06 11.29
N PRO A 69 12.58 -5.28 10.32
CA PRO A 69 12.67 -5.65 8.91
C PRO A 69 14.12 -5.62 8.42
N ILE A 70 14.45 -6.54 7.54
CA ILE A 70 15.74 -6.58 6.85
C ILE A 70 15.75 -5.44 5.81
N MET A 71 16.79 -4.59 5.85
CA MET A 71 16.94 -3.46 4.94
C MET A 71 18.13 -3.71 4.01
N GLU A 72 17.87 -3.80 2.71
CA GLU A 72 18.87 -4.05 1.68
C GLU A 72 18.99 -2.87 0.72
N SER A 73 20.20 -2.33 0.59
CA SER A 73 20.47 -1.23 -0.34
C SER A 73 20.80 -1.77 -1.72
N MET A 74 20.08 -1.30 -2.74
CA MET A 74 20.20 -1.75 -4.13
C MET A 74 20.80 -0.67 -5.01
N ASP A 75 21.57 -1.05 -6.03
CA ASP A 75 21.96 -0.16 -7.11
C ASP A 75 21.09 -0.40 -8.35
N TRP A 76 20.01 0.35 -8.46
CA TRP A 76 19.10 0.34 -9.62
C TRP A 76 19.21 1.62 -10.46
N SER A 77 20.32 2.36 -10.32
CA SER A 77 20.57 3.62 -11.02
C SER A 77 20.38 3.52 -12.53
N SER A 78 20.73 2.37 -13.12
CA SER A 78 20.60 2.13 -14.56
C SER A 78 19.16 2.15 -15.09
N TYR A 79 18.17 1.88 -14.22
CA TYR A 79 16.75 1.94 -14.60
C TYR A 79 16.18 3.35 -14.60
N PHE A 80 16.89 4.32 -14.03
CA PHE A 80 16.43 5.70 -13.92
C PHE A 80 16.98 6.64 -15.01
N ASP A 81 17.89 6.17 -15.85
CA ASP A 81 18.46 6.92 -16.99
C ASP A 81 18.91 8.35 -16.62
N GLY A 82 19.55 8.49 -15.47
CA GLY A 82 20.04 9.78 -14.95
C GLY A 82 18.96 10.66 -14.30
N LEU A 83 17.72 10.19 -14.17
CA LEU A 83 16.70 10.85 -13.36
C LEU A 83 16.98 10.65 -11.88
N ASN A 84 16.65 11.66 -11.07
CA ASN A 84 16.67 11.51 -9.63
C ASN A 84 15.42 10.74 -9.18
N GLY A 85 15.58 9.44 -8.90
CA GLY A 85 14.51 8.55 -8.55
C GLY A 85 14.82 7.67 -7.34
N SER A 86 13.80 6.99 -6.83
CA SER A 86 13.93 5.91 -5.86
C SER A 86 13.00 4.75 -6.18
N ALA A 87 13.34 3.57 -5.69
CA ALA A 87 12.48 2.41 -5.74
C ALA A 87 12.52 1.66 -4.41
N VAL A 88 11.37 1.16 -4.00
CA VAL A 88 11.21 0.34 -2.79
C VAL A 88 10.41 -0.90 -3.16
N ILE A 89 10.98 -2.06 -2.85
CA ILE A 89 10.28 -3.35 -2.93
C ILE A 89 10.21 -3.90 -1.51
N TYR A 90 9.01 -4.22 -1.05
CA TYR A 90 8.77 -4.89 0.22
C TYR A 90 8.34 -6.33 -0.02
N ASN A 91 9.02 -7.27 0.62
CA ASN A 91 8.66 -8.68 0.64
C ASN A 91 8.07 -9.03 2.03
N PRO A 92 6.74 -9.16 2.16
CA PRO A 92 6.12 -9.45 3.45
C PRO A 92 6.46 -10.86 3.96
N GLY A 93 6.75 -11.83 3.08
CA GLY A 93 7.11 -13.19 3.46
C GLY A 93 8.45 -13.28 4.22
N GLU A 94 9.36 -12.37 3.94
CA GLU A 94 10.69 -12.29 4.57
C GLU A 94 10.82 -11.09 5.52
N ASN A 95 9.80 -10.26 5.60
CA ASN A 95 9.85 -8.96 6.27
C ASN A 95 11.10 -8.18 5.84
N SER A 96 11.29 -8.02 4.52
CA SER A 96 12.48 -7.41 3.96
C SER A 96 12.16 -6.29 2.96
N TYR A 97 13.02 -5.29 2.94
CA TYR A 97 12.97 -4.18 1.97
C TYR A 97 14.22 -4.20 1.11
N GLN A 98 14.01 -4.04 -0.19
CA GLN A 98 15.04 -3.67 -1.15
C GLN A 98 14.84 -2.21 -1.55
N ILE A 99 15.84 -1.36 -1.35
CA ILE A 99 15.69 0.09 -1.50
C ILE A 99 16.83 0.65 -2.36
N TYR A 100 16.44 1.36 -3.41
CA TYR A 100 17.32 2.25 -4.17
C TYR A 100 17.06 3.70 -3.75
N ASN A 101 18.13 4.45 -3.47
CA ASN A 101 18.09 5.84 -3.02
C ASN A 101 17.26 6.05 -1.73
N GLN A 102 17.83 5.58 -0.63
CA GLN A 102 17.20 5.58 0.71
C GLN A 102 16.67 6.95 1.14
N GLU A 103 17.38 8.04 0.82
CA GLU A 103 16.97 9.40 1.18
C GLU A 103 15.64 9.76 0.51
N LEU A 104 15.56 9.56 -0.82
CA LEU A 104 14.34 9.86 -1.56
C LEU A 104 13.22 8.86 -1.23
N ALA A 105 13.56 7.59 -0.96
CA ALA A 105 12.60 6.56 -0.53
C ALA A 105 11.89 6.91 0.79
N SER A 106 12.52 7.73 1.64
CA SER A 106 11.96 8.20 2.92
C SER A 106 11.42 9.64 2.87
N THR A 107 11.51 10.30 1.72
CA THR A 107 11.04 11.68 1.56
C THR A 107 9.55 11.71 1.23
N GLN A 108 8.76 12.36 2.10
CA GLN A 108 7.31 12.49 1.90
C GLN A 108 6.97 13.53 0.82
N ARG A 109 6.08 13.13 -0.11
CA ARG A 109 5.56 13.96 -1.20
C ARG A 109 4.07 13.71 -1.39
N SER A 110 3.38 14.59 -2.12
CA SER A 110 1.96 14.42 -2.45
C SER A 110 1.74 13.14 -3.27
N PRO A 111 0.78 12.28 -2.89
CA PRO A 111 0.49 11.03 -3.61
C PRO A 111 -0.08 11.27 -5.01
N CYS A 112 -0.70 12.41 -5.24
CA CYS A 112 -1.38 12.74 -6.48
C CYS A 112 -2.35 11.62 -6.89
N SER A 113 -2.29 11.15 -8.13
CA SER A 113 -3.23 10.15 -8.64
C SER A 113 -3.04 8.74 -8.06
N THR A 114 -1.98 8.43 -7.30
CA THR A 114 -1.90 7.16 -6.57
C THR A 114 -2.94 7.08 -5.45
N PHE A 115 -3.39 8.23 -4.93
CA PHE A 115 -4.49 8.30 -3.94
C PHE A 115 -5.81 7.72 -4.45
N LYS A 116 -5.97 7.54 -5.77
CA LYS A 116 -7.13 6.87 -6.36
C LYS A 116 -7.27 5.41 -5.89
N ILE A 117 -6.19 4.75 -5.49
CA ILE A 117 -6.25 3.43 -4.84
C ILE A 117 -7.07 3.54 -3.56
N ILE A 118 -6.77 4.52 -2.72
CA ILE A 118 -7.42 4.71 -1.41
C ILE A 118 -8.88 5.17 -1.57
N SER A 119 -9.14 6.15 -2.42
CA SER A 119 -10.50 6.63 -2.66
C SER A 119 -11.39 5.56 -3.31
N SER A 120 -10.84 4.71 -4.20
CA SER A 120 -11.54 3.56 -4.74
C SER A 120 -11.85 2.52 -3.67
N LEU A 121 -10.84 2.16 -2.87
CA LEU A 121 -10.98 1.21 -1.77
C LEU A 121 -12.12 1.59 -0.83
N ILE A 122 -12.12 2.85 -0.37
CA ILE A 122 -13.16 3.36 0.55
C ILE A 122 -14.50 3.45 -0.17
N GLY A 123 -14.50 3.94 -1.41
CA GLY A 123 -15.73 4.09 -2.22
C GLY A 123 -16.43 2.76 -2.47
N LEU A 124 -15.68 1.72 -2.81
CA LEU A 124 -16.18 0.35 -2.99
C LEU A 124 -16.69 -0.23 -1.65
N GLU A 125 -15.88 -0.17 -0.61
CA GLU A 125 -16.23 -0.73 0.71
C GLU A 125 -17.46 -0.07 1.35
N LYS A 126 -17.74 1.18 1.01
CA LYS A 126 -18.92 1.93 1.48
C LYS A 126 -20.11 1.88 0.51
N GLY A 127 -19.98 1.23 -0.64
CA GLY A 127 -21.03 1.18 -1.66
C GLY A 127 -21.32 2.53 -2.33
N ILE A 128 -20.38 3.48 -2.27
CA ILE A 128 -20.43 4.75 -3.01
C ILE A 128 -20.06 4.52 -4.48
N ILE A 129 -19.14 3.59 -4.72
CA ILE A 129 -18.84 3.04 -6.03
C ILE A 129 -19.51 1.68 -6.10
N VAL A 130 -20.50 1.55 -6.98
CA VAL A 130 -21.12 0.29 -7.35
C VAL A 130 -20.69 0.00 -8.79
N PRO A 131 -19.84 -0.99 -9.07
CA PRO A 131 -19.21 -1.15 -10.39
C PRO A 131 -20.19 -1.17 -11.55
N GLU A 132 -21.33 -1.85 -11.39
CA GLU A 132 -22.37 -1.98 -12.42
C GLU A 132 -23.20 -0.69 -12.64
N ASP A 133 -23.15 0.25 -11.67
CA ASP A 133 -23.87 1.53 -11.72
C ASP A 133 -22.95 2.68 -11.28
N SER A 134 -21.77 2.76 -11.88
CA SER A 134 -20.71 3.69 -11.48
C SER A 134 -20.53 4.89 -12.40
N VAL A 135 -21.37 5.02 -13.44
CA VAL A 135 -21.29 6.14 -14.39
C VAL A 135 -21.65 7.46 -13.71
N ARG A 136 -20.75 8.43 -13.81
CA ARG A 136 -20.98 9.81 -13.35
C ARG A 136 -21.11 10.75 -14.54
N PRO A 137 -22.12 11.66 -14.52
CA PRO A 137 -22.33 12.59 -15.61
C PRO A 137 -21.24 13.66 -15.65
N TRP A 138 -20.77 13.92 -16.86
CA TRP A 138 -19.85 15.03 -17.13
C TRP A 138 -20.58 16.39 -17.05
N SER A 139 -19.88 17.38 -16.46
CA SER A 139 -20.45 18.71 -16.29
C SER A 139 -20.60 19.54 -17.58
N GLY A 140 -20.01 19.08 -18.70
CA GLY A 140 -19.88 19.87 -19.94
C GLY A 140 -18.63 20.75 -19.97
N GLU A 141 -17.87 20.80 -18.89
CA GLU A 141 -16.61 21.55 -18.83
C GLU A 141 -15.51 20.83 -19.61
N ILE A 142 -14.76 21.57 -20.43
CA ILE A 142 -13.67 21.00 -21.24
C ILE A 142 -12.39 20.93 -20.43
N PHE A 143 -11.95 19.70 -20.16
CA PHE A 143 -10.67 19.40 -19.54
C PHE A 143 -9.58 19.15 -20.60
N TRP A 144 -8.33 19.28 -20.20
CA TRP A 144 -7.15 19.07 -21.06
C TRP A 144 -7.00 17.60 -21.54
N ASN A 145 -7.52 16.64 -20.77
CA ASN A 145 -7.56 15.24 -21.17
C ASN A 145 -8.91 14.96 -21.86
N PRO A 146 -8.93 14.57 -23.14
CA PRO A 146 -10.18 14.31 -23.87
C PRO A 146 -11.04 13.21 -23.26
N ASP A 147 -10.42 12.19 -22.64
CA ASP A 147 -11.11 11.06 -22.01
C ASP A 147 -11.96 11.47 -20.80
N TRP A 148 -11.72 12.68 -20.26
CA TRP A 148 -12.49 13.25 -19.15
C TRP A 148 -13.73 14.04 -19.60
N ASN A 149 -13.88 14.28 -20.90
CA ASN A 149 -14.92 15.14 -21.47
C ASN A 149 -16.13 14.32 -21.92
N GLN A 150 -16.59 13.43 -21.09
CA GLN A 150 -17.73 12.54 -21.29
C GLN A 150 -18.23 11.97 -19.97
N ASP A 151 -19.44 11.43 -19.95
CA ASP A 151 -19.91 10.58 -18.86
C ASP A 151 -18.98 9.38 -18.76
N ILE A 152 -18.54 9.04 -17.55
CA ILE A 152 -17.48 8.04 -17.36
C ILE A 152 -17.79 7.13 -16.18
N ASN A 153 -17.54 5.82 -16.34
CA ASN A 153 -17.67 4.82 -15.29
C ASN A 153 -16.40 4.73 -14.44
N PHE A 154 -16.44 3.94 -13.37
CA PHE A 154 -15.36 3.79 -12.42
C PHE A 154 -14.07 3.26 -13.06
N GLU A 155 -14.18 2.18 -13.87
CA GLU A 155 -13.03 1.53 -14.50
C GLU A 155 -12.29 2.49 -15.45
N ASP A 156 -13.03 3.13 -16.34
CA ASP A 156 -12.47 4.11 -17.29
C ASP A 156 -11.91 5.34 -16.56
N ALA A 157 -12.58 5.82 -15.51
CA ALA A 157 -12.11 6.93 -14.69
C ALA A 157 -10.80 6.60 -13.97
N PHE A 158 -10.64 5.38 -13.46
CA PHE A 158 -9.41 4.93 -12.82
C PHE A 158 -8.26 4.84 -13.83
N ARG A 159 -8.50 4.22 -14.99
CA ARG A 159 -7.53 4.08 -16.10
C ARG A 159 -7.12 5.43 -16.69
N ALA A 160 -8.10 6.29 -16.99
CA ALA A 160 -7.85 7.65 -17.48
C ALA A 160 -7.30 8.59 -16.40
N SER A 161 -7.21 8.12 -15.16
CA SER A 161 -6.82 8.94 -14.01
C SER A 161 -7.69 10.19 -13.81
N CYS A 162 -9.01 10.09 -14.09
CA CYS A 162 -9.96 11.19 -14.11
C CYS A 162 -10.10 11.86 -12.73
N VAL A 163 -9.62 13.09 -12.60
CA VAL A 163 -9.58 13.77 -11.29
C VAL A 163 -10.97 14.17 -10.83
N TRP A 164 -11.80 14.73 -11.70
CA TRP A 164 -13.13 15.19 -11.32
C TRP A 164 -14.05 14.06 -10.83
N TYR A 165 -13.94 12.86 -11.42
CA TYR A 165 -14.68 11.68 -10.96
C TYR A 165 -14.34 11.34 -9.52
N PHE A 166 -13.05 11.26 -9.22
CA PHE A 166 -12.58 10.92 -7.87
C PHE A 166 -12.73 12.06 -6.88
N ARG A 167 -12.78 13.32 -7.33
CA ARG A 167 -13.17 14.44 -6.48
C ARG A 167 -14.60 14.23 -5.96
N GLN A 168 -15.55 13.89 -6.85
CA GLN A 168 -16.92 13.59 -6.46
C GLN A 168 -17.01 12.40 -5.49
N VAL A 169 -16.27 11.31 -5.77
CA VAL A 169 -16.22 10.14 -4.87
C VAL A 169 -15.72 10.54 -3.48
N ILE A 170 -14.65 11.31 -3.39
CA ILE A 170 -14.07 11.78 -2.13
C ILE A 170 -15.06 12.68 -1.36
N ASP A 171 -15.76 13.57 -2.05
CA ASP A 171 -16.77 14.44 -1.43
C ASP A 171 -17.95 13.63 -0.88
N GLU A 172 -18.38 12.58 -1.57
CA GLU A 172 -19.44 11.68 -1.09
C GLU A 172 -18.98 10.80 0.08
N ILE A 173 -17.73 10.35 0.11
CA ILE A 173 -17.15 9.63 1.25
C ILE A 173 -17.14 10.52 2.49
N GLY A 174 -16.77 11.79 2.32
CA GLY A 174 -16.70 12.79 3.37
C GLY A 174 -15.42 12.74 4.22
N ALA A 175 -15.09 13.90 4.80
CA ALA A 175 -13.82 14.13 5.48
C ALA A 175 -13.60 13.19 6.68
N ASP A 176 -14.62 12.98 7.52
CA ASP A 176 -14.51 12.14 8.72
C ASP A 176 -14.18 10.69 8.38
N THR A 177 -14.78 10.16 7.31
CA THR A 177 -14.53 8.79 6.86
C THR A 177 -13.14 8.65 6.26
N ILE A 178 -12.74 9.60 5.42
CA ILE A 178 -11.39 9.67 4.85
C ILE A 178 -10.36 9.72 5.98
N GLN A 179 -10.49 10.64 6.93
CA GLN A 179 -9.55 10.79 8.04
C GLN A 179 -9.39 9.49 8.85
N LYS A 180 -10.53 8.84 9.15
CA LYS A 180 -10.52 7.56 9.88
C LYS A 180 -9.76 6.48 9.12
N GLU A 181 -9.98 6.36 7.82
CA GLU A 181 -9.32 5.33 7.01
C GLU A 181 -7.83 5.64 6.79
N LEU A 182 -7.45 6.91 6.60
CA LEU A 182 -6.03 7.30 6.55
C LEU A 182 -5.31 6.96 7.85
N ASN A 183 -5.92 7.25 9.00
CA ASN A 183 -5.34 6.91 10.29
C ASN A 183 -5.21 5.38 10.46
N ARG A 184 -6.21 4.59 10.02
CA ARG A 184 -6.17 3.12 10.07
C ARG A 184 -5.08 2.53 9.19
N LEU A 185 -4.87 3.13 8.01
CA LEU A 185 -3.84 2.73 7.06
C LEU A 185 -2.47 3.31 7.39
N GLU A 186 -2.36 4.20 8.39
CA GLU A 186 -1.15 4.98 8.68
C GLU A 186 -0.59 5.61 7.40
N TYR A 187 -1.48 6.30 6.66
CA TYR A 187 -1.18 6.82 5.34
C TYR A 187 -0.34 8.11 5.42
N GLY A 188 0.97 7.96 5.49
CA GLY A 188 1.90 9.08 5.57
C GLY A 188 1.58 10.03 6.73
N ASN A 189 1.49 11.34 6.44
CA ASN A 189 1.18 12.33 7.47
C ASN A 189 -0.32 12.43 7.85
N CYS A 190 -1.20 11.68 7.20
CA CYS A 190 -2.66 11.68 7.41
C CYS A 190 -3.31 13.08 7.35
N ASP A 191 -2.67 14.07 6.75
CA ASP A 191 -3.12 15.47 6.77
C ASP A 191 -4.09 15.79 5.62
N ILE A 192 -5.37 15.94 5.97
CA ILE A 192 -6.45 16.37 5.06
C ILE A 192 -6.92 17.80 5.32
N SER A 193 -6.14 18.59 6.07
CA SER A 193 -6.54 19.94 6.50
C SER A 193 -6.86 20.89 5.34
N ASP A 194 -6.19 20.69 4.19
CA ASP A 194 -6.49 21.42 2.97
C ASP A 194 -7.45 20.63 2.06
N TRP A 195 -8.66 20.33 2.57
CA TRP A 195 -9.67 19.50 1.92
C TRP A 195 -9.94 19.91 0.47
N GLU A 196 -10.09 21.21 0.23
CA GLU A 196 -10.38 21.77 -1.08
C GLU A 196 -9.15 21.74 -2.02
N GLY A 197 -7.96 21.63 -1.44
CA GLY A 197 -6.71 21.76 -2.17
C GLY A 197 -6.43 23.18 -2.65
N LYS A 198 -5.23 23.40 -3.15
CA LYS A 198 -4.78 24.74 -3.56
C LYS A 198 -5.13 25.01 -5.01
N LEU A 199 -5.79 26.13 -5.27
CA LEU A 199 -5.82 26.70 -6.61
C LEU A 199 -4.44 27.30 -6.92
N ASN A 200 -3.88 26.94 -8.05
CA ASN A 200 -2.59 27.44 -8.52
C ASN A 200 -2.58 27.48 -10.07
N THR A 201 -1.43 27.74 -10.66
CA THR A 201 -1.27 27.79 -12.12
C THR A 201 -1.50 26.44 -12.82
N ASN A 202 -1.41 25.32 -12.08
CA ASN A 202 -1.66 23.98 -12.61
C ASN A 202 -3.13 23.58 -12.46
N ASN A 203 -3.76 24.03 -11.35
CA ASN A 203 -5.10 23.65 -10.95
C ASN A 203 -5.92 24.89 -10.59
N SER A 204 -6.42 25.60 -11.62
CA SER A 204 -7.32 26.73 -11.46
C SER A 204 -8.79 26.32 -11.23
N ASN A 205 -9.09 25.03 -11.40
CA ASN A 205 -10.40 24.44 -11.36
C ASN A 205 -10.57 23.56 -10.11
N ARG A 206 -11.62 23.81 -9.31
CA ARG A 206 -11.94 23.03 -8.11
C ARG A 206 -12.23 21.57 -8.38
N ALA A 207 -12.74 21.21 -9.55
CA ALA A 207 -12.94 19.82 -9.93
C ALA A 207 -11.62 19.03 -10.04
N LEU A 208 -10.47 19.72 -10.09
CA LEU A 208 -9.14 19.15 -10.26
C LEU A 208 -8.22 19.37 -9.04
N THR A 209 -8.75 19.82 -7.91
CA THR A 209 -7.98 20.07 -6.67
C THR A 209 -8.43 19.13 -5.54
N GLY A 210 -7.61 19.03 -4.51
CA GLY A 210 -7.89 18.29 -3.29
C GLY A 210 -6.63 18.14 -2.44
N PHE A 211 -6.80 17.75 -1.18
CA PHE A 211 -5.72 17.58 -0.21
C PHE A 211 -4.61 16.61 -0.67
N TRP A 212 -4.90 15.71 -1.63
CA TRP A 212 -3.98 14.70 -2.19
C TRP A 212 -3.22 15.17 -3.43
N ILE A 213 -3.52 16.37 -3.97
CA ILE A 213 -2.89 16.92 -5.17
C ILE A 213 -2.06 18.12 -4.78
N GLU A 214 -0.75 17.95 -4.70
CA GLU A 214 0.22 19.04 -4.44
C GLU A 214 -0.12 19.87 -3.18
N SER A 215 -0.72 19.23 -2.18
CA SER A 215 -1.28 19.89 -1.01
C SER A 215 -0.86 19.25 0.32
N SER A 216 -1.76 19.18 1.32
CA SER A 216 -1.42 18.82 2.70
C SER A 216 -1.05 17.36 2.88
N LEU A 217 -1.71 16.43 2.18
CA LEU A 217 -1.43 15.00 2.32
C LEU A 217 -0.12 14.62 1.65
N LYS A 218 0.74 13.94 2.42
CA LYS A 218 2.07 13.50 1.95
C LYS A 218 2.42 12.14 2.51
N LEU A 219 3.12 11.34 1.70
CA LEU A 219 3.74 10.11 2.12
C LEU A 219 5.00 9.82 1.30
N SER A 220 5.85 8.96 1.80
CA SER A 220 7.08 8.54 1.14
C SER A 220 6.87 7.27 0.30
N PRO A 221 7.79 6.95 -0.61
CA PRO A 221 7.81 5.68 -1.32
C PRO A 221 7.75 4.46 -0.38
N LYS A 222 8.49 4.48 0.72
CA LYS A 222 8.48 3.39 1.70
C LYS A 222 7.11 3.24 2.35
N GLU A 223 6.50 4.33 2.82
CA GLU A 223 5.16 4.30 3.40
C GLU A 223 4.10 3.81 2.39
N GLN A 224 4.26 4.07 1.08
CA GLN A 224 3.38 3.51 0.03
C GLN A 224 3.40 1.96 0.04
N THR A 225 4.56 1.33 0.21
CA THR A 225 4.64 -0.14 0.23
C THR A 225 3.96 -0.71 1.48
N GLU A 226 4.10 -0.05 2.61
CA GLU A 226 3.45 -0.44 3.87
C GLU A 226 1.92 -0.32 3.77
N VAL A 227 1.43 0.74 3.13
CA VAL A 227 0.00 0.91 2.86
C VAL A 227 -0.52 -0.21 1.94
N MET A 228 0.21 -0.57 0.89
CA MET A 228 -0.18 -1.69 0.01
C MET A 228 -0.27 -3.01 0.79
N GLU A 229 0.67 -3.29 1.70
CA GLU A 229 0.61 -4.47 2.56
C GLU A 229 -0.61 -4.45 3.49
N ARG A 230 -0.95 -3.31 4.10
CA ARG A 230 -2.14 -3.18 4.95
C ARG A 230 -3.45 -3.38 4.17
N ILE A 231 -3.46 -3.06 2.87
CA ILE A 231 -4.63 -3.23 2.00
C ILE A 231 -4.73 -4.67 1.48
N PHE A 232 -3.66 -5.20 0.90
CA PHE A 232 -3.69 -6.44 0.12
C PHE A 232 -3.04 -7.63 0.81
N GLY A 233 -2.38 -7.40 1.93
CA GLY A 233 -1.72 -8.46 2.72
C GLY A 233 -2.69 -9.36 3.46
N ASN A 234 -2.15 -10.37 4.12
CA ASN A 234 -2.93 -11.43 4.76
C ASN A 234 -3.84 -10.95 5.91
N GLN A 235 -3.58 -9.78 6.47
CA GLN A 235 -4.34 -9.20 7.58
C GLN A 235 -5.24 -8.05 7.13
N SER A 236 -5.56 -7.97 5.86
CA SER A 236 -6.47 -6.96 5.31
C SER A 236 -7.82 -6.98 6.03
N GLY A 237 -8.29 -5.82 6.44
CA GLY A 237 -9.60 -5.64 7.08
C GLY A 237 -10.72 -5.31 6.10
N TYR A 238 -10.48 -5.41 4.79
CA TYR A 238 -11.47 -5.11 3.74
C TYR A 238 -12.14 -6.37 3.22
N SER A 239 -13.35 -6.22 2.62
CA SER A 239 -14.06 -7.34 2.02
C SER A 239 -13.30 -7.89 0.81
N LYS A 240 -13.47 -9.19 0.53
CA LYS A 240 -12.85 -9.81 -0.64
C LYS A 240 -13.35 -9.19 -1.94
N GLU A 241 -14.63 -8.90 -1.99
CA GLU A 241 -15.30 -8.27 -3.11
C GLU A 241 -14.68 -6.90 -3.42
N THR A 242 -14.48 -6.06 -2.40
CA THR A 242 -13.80 -4.76 -2.54
C THR A 242 -12.38 -4.93 -3.09
N LEU A 243 -11.62 -5.89 -2.55
CA LEU A 243 -10.24 -6.10 -2.98
C LEU A 243 -10.16 -6.67 -4.41
N GLU A 244 -11.08 -7.53 -4.81
CA GLU A 244 -11.15 -8.07 -6.18
C GLU A 244 -11.50 -6.97 -7.18
N GLU A 245 -12.51 -6.15 -6.91
CA GLU A 245 -12.88 -5.03 -7.78
C GLU A 245 -11.75 -3.99 -7.89
N LEU A 246 -11.08 -3.70 -6.79
CA LEU A 246 -9.93 -2.80 -6.80
C LEU A 246 -8.77 -3.37 -7.63
N LYS A 247 -8.47 -4.67 -7.51
CA LYS A 247 -7.45 -5.34 -8.32
C LYS A 247 -7.80 -5.29 -9.81
N ASN A 248 -9.06 -5.51 -10.17
CA ASN A 248 -9.51 -5.48 -11.56
C ASN A 248 -9.16 -4.15 -12.24
N VAL A 249 -9.40 -3.03 -11.58
CA VAL A 249 -9.08 -1.70 -12.15
C VAL A 249 -7.59 -1.35 -12.05
N MET A 250 -6.86 -1.96 -11.11
CA MET A 250 -5.41 -1.78 -10.92
C MET A 250 -4.57 -2.64 -11.85
N LEU A 251 -5.14 -3.60 -12.57
CA LEU A 251 -4.36 -4.50 -13.45
C LEU A 251 -3.66 -3.71 -14.56
N VAL A 252 -2.33 -3.73 -14.55
CA VAL A 252 -1.45 -3.06 -15.52
C VAL A 252 -1.01 -4.03 -16.61
N SER A 253 -0.58 -5.22 -16.20
CA SER A 253 -0.12 -6.26 -17.14
C SER A 253 -0.29 -7.65 -16.54
N GLU A 254 -0.46 -8.62 -17.42
CA GLU A 254 -0.49 -10.03 -17.10
C GLU A 254 0.41 -10.77 -18.09
N GLU A 255 1.40 -11.50 -17.56
CA GLU A 255 2.26 -12.34 -18.38
C GLU A 255 1.69 -13.77 -18.42
N LYS A 256 1.22 -14.18 -19.59
CA LYS A 256 0.50 -15.44 -19.76
C LYS A 256 1.35 -16.68 -19.55
N GLU A 257 2.66 -16.58 -19.75
CA GLU A 257 3.58 -17.74 -19.66
C GLU A 257 3.93 -18.05 -18.20
N THR A 258 4.11 -17.04 -17.37
CA THR A 258 4.49 -17.16 -15.96
C THR A 258 3.29 -17.04 -15.01
N GLY A 259 2.17 -16.48 -15.49
CA GLY A 259 1.02 -16.12 -14.68
C GLY A 259 1.27 -14.90 -13.77
N LEU A 260 2.37 -14.18 -13.99
CA LEU A 260 2.70 -12.99 -13.22
C LEU A 260 1.79 -11.83 -13.64
N SER A 261 1.15 -11.20 -12.67
CA SER A 261 0.33 -10.01 -12.88
C SER A 261 0.89 -8.83 -12.10
N VAL A 262 0.86 -7.66 -12.70
CA VAL A 262 1.25 -6.40 -12.06
C VAL A 262 0.02 -5.53 -11.89
N TYR A 263 -0.24 -5.12 -10.68
CA TYR A 263 -1.33 -4.25 -10.30
C TYR A 263 -0.77 -2.92 -9.81
N GLY A 264 -1.33 -1.79 -10.22
CA GLY A 264 -0.81 -0.52 -9.76
C GLY A 264 -1.51 0.71 -10.32
N LYS A 265 -1.07 1.85 -9.83
CA LYS A 265 -1.54 3.17 -10.25
C LYS A 265 -0.38 4.15 -10.37
N THR A 266 -0.38 4.90 -11.45
CA THR A 266 0.54 6.04 -11.65
C THR A 266 0.04 7.29 -10.97
N GLY A 267 0.96 8.18 -10.60
CA GLY A 267 0.68 9.53 -10.13
C GLY A 267 1.64 10.53 -10.77
N MET A 268 1.19 11.77 -10.90
CA MET A 268 2.00 12.87 -11.43
C MET A 268 1.71 14.13 -10.64
N GLY A 269 2.76 14.73 -10.09
CA GLY A 269 2.74 16.04 -9.44
C GLY A 269 3.40 17.10 -10.33
N LYS A 270 2.90 18.33 -10.25
CA LYS A 270 3.43 19.47 -10.99
C LYS A 270 3.68 20.65 -10.07
N GLU A 271 4.71 21.41 -10.38
CA GLU A 271 4.98 22.70 -9.76
C GLU A 271 5.23 23.73 -10.87
N GLU A 272 4.48 24.84 -10.86
CA GLU A 272 4.56 25.87 -11.91
C GLU A 272 4.47 25.31 -13.35
N GLY A 273 3.60 24.31 -13.56
CA GLY A 273 3.42 23.65 -14.86
C GLY A 273 4.49 22.62 -15.23
N ILE A 274 5.50 22.45 -14.39
CA ILE A 274 6.60 21.51 -14.59
C ILE A 274 6.32 20.24 -13.78
N THR A 275 6.45 19.07 -14.41
CA THR A 275 6.37 17.79 -13.69
C THR A 275 7.55 17.67 -12.72
N VAL A 276 7.26 17.52 -11.44
CA VAL A 276 8.26 17.40 -10.37
C VAL A 276 8.27 16.01 -9.75
N ASP A 277 7.14 15.31 -9.76
CA ASP A 277 7.00 13.97 -9.22
C ASP A 277 6.30 13.05 -10.23
N CYS A 278 6.83 11.84 -10.39
CA CYS A 278 6.19 10.75 -11.09
C CYS A 278 6.17 9.53 -10.18
N TRP A 279 4.99 8.92 -10.00
CA TRP A 279 4.77 7.79 -9.12
C TRP A 279 4.31 6.57 -9.89
N PHE A 280 4.71 5.42 -9.39
CA PHE A 280 4.02 4.16 -9.60
C PHE A 280 3.92 3.45 -8.25
N THR A 281 2.72 3.04 -7.85
CA THR A 281 2.45 2.31 -6.60
C THR A 281 1.63 1.08 -6.96
N GLY A 282 2.05 -0.11 -6.46
CA GLY A 282 1.38 -1.35 -6.81
C GLY A 282 2.02 -2.60 -6.19
N PHE A 283 1.66 -3.75 -6.71
CA PHE A 283 2.15 -5.07 -6.29
C PHE A 283 2.03 -6.09 -7.41
#